data_392b6daefc275f746db364429ba57f15
#
_entry.id   392b6daefc275f746db364429ba57f15
#
_cell.length_a   1.000
_cell.length_b   1.000
_cell.length_c   1.000
_cell.angle_alpha   90.00
_cell.angle_beta   90.00
_cell.angle_gamma   90.00
#
_symmetry.space_group_name_H-M   'P 1'
#
loop_
_entity.id
_entity.type
_entity.pdbx_description
1 polymer ?
#
loop_
_entity_poly.entity_id
_entity_poly.type
_entity_poly.pdbx_seq_one_letter_code
_entity_poly.pdbx_strand_id
1 'polypeptide(L)'
;MNEDCYSFYFLDEKKFFDETEDLKNDKKKVKLMSTVGKIKSYDINTKLGEIVYESKILNTNFQRVSHYIQLDQIGLYFFYGFLNYVDDKIQFVCEYILPKPMEKFDRLEYQKYITFKRDIIEKCKKMKEQSEIIN
;
A
#
# COMPACT_ATOMS: atom_id res chain seq x y z
N MET A 1 -12.28 -9.67 1.54
CA MET A 1 -10.85 -9.25 1.46
C MET A 1 -10.23 -9.39 2.84
N ASN A 2 -9.09 -10.05 2.93
CA ASN A 2 -8.38 -10.22 4.20
C ASN A 2 -7.31 -9.15 4.34
N GLU A 3 -7.55 -8.15 5.18
CA GLU A 3 -6.61 -7.04 5.40
C GLU A 3 -5.25 -7.51 5.92
N ASP A 4 -5.18 -8.66 6.58
CA ASP A 4 -3.93 -9.18 7.14
C ASP A 4 -2.94 -9.63 6.06
N CYS A 5 -3.40 -9.79 4.82
CA CYS A 5 -2.52 -10.13 3.69
C CYS A 5 -1.75 -8.92 3.16
N TYR A 6 -2.19 -7.71 3.46
CA TYR A 6 -1.59 -6.48 2.96
C TYR A 6 -0.70 -5.86 4.01
N SER A 7 0.57 -5.63 3.65
CA SER A 7 1.49 -4.88 4.51
C SER A 7 1.26 -3.39 4.29
N PHE A 8 1.09 -2.65 5.37
CA PHE A 8 0.86 -1.21 5.27
C PHE A 8 2.18 -0.44 5.30
N TYR A 9 2.32 0.54 4.41
CA TYR A 9 3.45 1.47 4.39
C TYR A 9 2.97 2.89 4.14
N PHE A 10 3.56 3.87 4.85
CA PHE A 10 3.48 5.26 4.43
C PHE A 10 4.48 5.46 3.29
N LEU A 11 4.12 6.28 2.28
CA LEU A 11 4.98 6.47 1.11
C LEU A 11 6.32 7.13 1.45
N ASP A 12 6.40 7.85 2.57
CA ASP A 12 7.61 8.54 2.99
C ASP A 12 8.43 7.77 4.04
N GLU A 13 8.06 6.55 4.39
CA GLU A 13 8.83 5.79 5.37
C GLU A 13 9.93 4.94 4.73
N LYS A 14 11.00 4.72 5.50
CA LYS A 14 12.15 3.96 5.03
C LYS A 14 11.80 2.53 4.63
N LYS A 15 10.89 1.88 5.37
CA LYS A 15 10.48 0.51 5.05
C LYS A 15 9.85 0.39 3.68
N PHE A 16 9.10 1.42 3.25
CA PHE A 16 8.55 1.44 1.90
C PHE A 16 9.67 1.53 0.85
N PHE A 17 10.64 2.40 1.08
CA PHE A 17 11.80 2.51 0.20
C PHE A 17 12.55 1.19 0.09
N ASP A 18 12.77 0.51 1.21
CA ASP A 18 13.47 -0.77 1.23
C ASP A 18 12.71 -1.83 0.42
N GLU A 19 11.39 -1.86 0.51
CA GLU A 19 10.57 -2.80 -0.28
C GLU A 19 10.67 -2.50 -1.78
N THR A 20 10.72 -1.23 -2.18
CA THR A 20 10.88 -0.88 -3.60
C THR A 20 12.25 -1.31 -4.11
N GLU A 21 13.29 -1.19 -3.30
CA GLU A 21 14.63 -1.66 -3.67
C GLU A 21 14.68 -3.18 -3.84
N ASP A 22 14.00 -3.92 -2.96
CA ASP A 22 13.91 -5.38 -3.08
C ASP A 22 13.23 -5.78 -4.39
N LEU A 23 12.19 -5.07 -4.81
CA LEU A 23 11.52 -5.34 -6.08
C LEU A 23 12.39 -5.04 -7.28
N LYS A 24 13.27 -4.04 -7.20
CA LYS A 24 14.24 -3.75 -8.26
C LYS A 24 15.22 -4.89 -8.43
N ASN A 25 15.58 -5.57 -7.34
CA ASN A 25 16.52 -6.68 -7.36
C ASN A 25 15.87 -7.98 -7.82
N ASP A 26 14.55 -8.10 -7.71
CA ASP A 26 13.81 -9.26 -8.19
C ASP A 26 12.52 -8.79 -8.89
N LYS A 27 12.64 -8.49 -10.18
CA LYS A 27 11.56 -7.90 -10.98
C LYS A 27 10.34 -8.80 -11.19
N LYS A 28 10.44 -10.08 -10.84
CA LYS A 28 9.32 -11.03 -10.96
C LYS A 28 8.43 -11.04 -9.73
N LYS A 29 8.89 -10.49 -8.62
CA LYS A 29 8.09 -10.45 -7.39
C LYS A 29 7.03 -9.38 -7.44
N VAL A 30 5.95 -9.65 -6.73
CA VAL A 30 4.92 -8.66 -6.41
C VAL A 30 4.80 -8.57 -4.89
N LYS A 31 4.46 -7.40 -4.39
CA LYS A 31 4.30 -7.19 -2.94
C LYS A 31 2.90 -6.66 -2.67
N LEU A 32 2.08 -7.44 -1.97
CA LEU A 32 0.78 -6.97 -1.51
C LEU A 32 0.98 -5.87 -0.48
N MET A 33 0.33 -4.73 -0.69
CA MET A 33 0.45 -3.62 0.24
C MET A 33 -0.79 -2.77 0.30
N SER A 34 -0.91 -2.04 1.39
CA SER A 34 -1.87 -0.95 1.53
C SER A 34 -1.10 0.33 1.87
N THR A 35 -1.71 1.47 1.57
CA THR A 35 -1.13 2.77 1.87
C THR A 35 -2.23 3.80 2.03
N VAL A 36 -1.84 5.01 2.40
CA VAL A 36 -2.75 6.14 2.58
C VAL A 36 -2.23 7.31 1.76
N GLY A 37 -3.14 8.09 1.20
CA GLY A 37 -2.76 9.27 0.44
C GLY A 37 -3.93 9.91 -0.26
N LYS A 38 -3.61 10.87 -1.12
CA LYS A 38 -4.58 11.54 -1.99
C LYS A 38 -4.30 11.14 -3.43
N ILE A 39 -5.34 11.11 -4.26
CA ILE A 39 -5.15 10.93 -5.69
C ILE A 39 -4.73 12.27 -6.26
N LYS A 40 -3.47 12.37 -6.68
CA LYS A 40 -2.92 13.60 -7.23
C LYS A 40 -3.35 13.82 -8.68
N SER A 41 -3.38 12.75 -9.45
CA SER A 41 -3.76 12.82 -10.86
C SER A 41 -4.42 11.51 -11.27
N TYR A 42 -5.26 11.57 -12.28
CA TYR A 42 -5.95 10.40 -12.81
C TYR A 42 -6.40 10.67 -14.24
N ASP A 43 -6.00 9.81 -15.16
CA ASP A 43 -6.42 9.86 -16.55
C ASP A 43 -7.58 8.87 -16.76
N ILE A 44 -8.75 9.39 -17.07
CA ILE A 44 -9.96 8.59 -17.20
C ILE A 44 -9.87 7.60 -18.38
N ASN A 45 -9.04 7.92 -19.38
CA ASN A 45 -8.91 7.06 -20.57
C ASN A 45 -7.97 5.88 -20.33
N THR A 46 -6.81 6.11 -19.72
CA THR A 46 -5.82 5.09 -19.44
C THR A 46 -6.01 4.43 -18.09
N LYS A 47 -6.70 5.10 -17.17
CA LYS A 47 -6.87 4.73 -15.77
C LYS A 47 -5.53 4.64 -15.03
N LEU A 48 -4.55 5.40 -15.49
CA LEU A 48 -3.27 5.57 -14.80
C LEU A 48 -3.27 6.90 -14.06
N GLY A 49 -2.57 6.95 -12.94
CA GLY A 49 -2.51 8.17 -12.16
C GLY A 49 -1.44 8.12 -11.09
N GLU A 50 -1.59 8.97 -10.10
CA GLU A 50 -0.61 9.12 -9.04
C GLU A 50 -1.30 9.28 -7.69
N ILE A 51 -0.75 8.60 -6.67
CA ILE A 51 -1.09 8.81 -5.28
C ILE A 51 0.01 9.65 -4.64
N VAL A 52 -0.34 10.62 -3.82
CA VAL A 52 0.62 11.47 -3.12
C VAL A 52 0.38 11.42 -1.61
N TYR A 53 1.48 11.36 -0.86
CA TYR A 53 1.47 11.51 0.59
C TYR A 53 2.76 12.20 1.03
N GLU A 54 2.64 13.32 1.75
CA GLU A 54 3.80 14.07 2.26
C GLU A 54 4.86 14.32 1.18
N SER A 55 4.48 14.84 0.05
CA SER A 55 5.35 15.13 -1.10
C SER A 55 5.91 13.92 -1.85
N LYS A 56 5.66 12.71 -1.37
CA LYS A 56 6.07 11.49 -2.07
C LYS A 56 4.96 11.04 -3.01
N ILE A 57 5.34 10.68 -4.22
CA ILE A 57 4.42 10.32 -5.31
C ILE A 57 4.63 8.86 -5.67
N LEU A 58 3.52 8.14 -5.85
CA LEU A 58 3.54 6.75 -6.25
C LEU A 58 2.73 6.60 -7.54
N ASN A 59 3.41 6.16 -8.61
CA ASN A 59 2.73 5.84 -9.87
C ASN A 59 1.75 4.70 -9.66
N THR A 60 0.51 4.90 -10.06
CA THR A 60 -0.58 3.97 -9.72
C THR A 60 -1.40 3.62 -10.95
N ASN A 61 -1.72 2.34 -11.06
CA ASN A 61 -2.61 1.81 -12.08
C ASN A 61 -3.96 1.53 -11.40
N PHE A 62 -5.01 2.23 -11.85
CA PHE A 62 -6.37 2.10 -11.30
C PHE A 62 -7.29 1.25 -12.19
N GLN A 63 -6.74 0.51 -13.16
CA GLN A 63 -7.55 -0.26 -14.11
C GLN A 63 -8.39 -1.34 -13.45
N ARG A 64 -7.96 -1.83 -12.29
CA ARG A 64 -8.67 -2.88 -11.54
C ARG A 64 -9.72 -2.33 -10.57
N VAL A 65 -9.74 -1.01 -10.36
CA VAL A 65 -10.73 -0.39 -9.47
C VAL A 65 -12.07 -0.31 -10.21
N SER A 66 -13.10 -0.90 -9.62
CA SER A 66 -14.41 -1.03 -10.27
C SER A 66 -15.36 0.13 -10.01
N HIS A 67 -15.08 0.97 -9.01
CA HIS A 67 -15.96 2.08 -8.67
C HIS A 67 -15.43 3.42 -9.20
N TYR A 68 -16.31 4.42 -9.23
CA TYR A 68 -15.98 5.75 -9.74
C TYR A 68 -14.96 6.44 -8.84
N ILE A 69 -13.94 7.05 -9.45
CA ILE A 69 -12.88 7.76 -8.73
C ILE A 69 -13.19 9.26 -8.76
N GLN A 70 -13.33 9.86 -7.59
CA GLN A 70 -13.54 11.29 -7.42
C GLN A 70 -12.26 11.97 -6.99
N LEU A 71 -11.82 12.97 -7.75
CA LEU A 71 -10.56 13.66 -7.51
C LEU A 71 -10.71 14.89 -6.60
N ASP A 72 -11.90 15.42 -6.48
CA ASP A 72 -12.19 16.68 -5.79
C ASP A 72 -12.56 16.51 -4.32
N GLN A 73 -12.49 15.28 -3.79
CA GLN A 73 -12.81 15.04 -2.38
C GLN A 73 -11.65 15.43 -1.47
N ILE A 74 -11.99 16.09 -0.38
CA ILE A 74 -11.04 16.46 0.68
C ILE A 74 -10.83 15.24 1.57
N GLY A 75 -9.56 15.00 1.94
CA GLY A 75 -9.23 13.92 2.86
C GLY A 75 -8.29 12.89 2.26
N LEU A 76 -7.93 11.92 3.07
CA LEU A 76 -7.03 10.84 2.69
C LEU A 76 -7.83 9.55 2.49
N TYR A 77 -7.43 8.78 1.48
CA TYR A 77 -8.00 7.46 1.22
C TYR A 77 -7.03 6.38 1.59
N PHE A 78 -7.55 5.22 1.98
CA PHE A 78 -6.77 3.98 2.06
C PHE A 78 -6.86 3.24 0.73
N PHE A 79 -5.71 2.79 0.25
CA PHE A 79 -5.57 2.06 -1.01
C PHE A 79 -5.02 0.67 -0.73
N TYR A 80 -5.53 -0.33 -1.44
CA TYR A 80 -5.12 -1.73 -1.31
C TYR A 80 -4.79 -2.30 -2.68
N GLY A 81 -3.66 -2.99 -2.79
CA GLY A 81 -3.25 -3.57 -4.06
C GLY A 81 -1.86 -4.20 -3.94
N PHE A 82 -1.08 -4.08 -4.99
CA PHE A 82 0.27 -4.65 -4.97
C PHE A 82 1.24 -3.77 -5.73
N LEU A 83 2.51 -3.82 -5.29
CA LEU A 83 3.62 -3.22 -6.01
C LEU A 83 4.19 -4.22 -6.99
N ASN A 84 4.56 -3.74 -8.18
CA ASN A 84 5.34 -4.51 -9.13
C ASN A 84 6.34 -3.60 -9.84
N TYR A 85 7.22 -4.21 -10.61
CA TYR A 85 8.24 -3.50 -11.38
C TYR A 85 7.91 -3.65 -12.85
N VAL A 86 7.54 -2.55 -13.49
CA VAL A 86 7.09 -2.53 -14.89
C VAL A 86 7.84 -1.44 -15.63
N ASP A 87 8.43 -1.77 -16.79
CA ASP A 87 9.17 -0.83 -17.64
C ASP A 87 10.21 -0.02 -16.86
N ASP A 88 10.99 -0.73 -16.03
CA ASP A 88 12.05 -0.17 -15.19
C ASP A 88 11.55 0.83 -14.13
N LYS A 89 10.27 0.76 -13.75
CA LYS A 89 9.68 1.62 -12.74
C LYS A 89 8.82 0.83 -11.76
N ILE A 90 8.79 1.29 -10.52
CA ILE A 90 7.87 0.76 -9.51
C ILE A 90 6.47 1.29 -9.82
N GLN A 91 5.50 0.39 -9.83
CA GLN A 91 4.09 0.73 -10.05
C GLN A 91 3.26 0.08 -8.95
N PHE A 92 2.29 0.84 -8.44
CA PHE A 92 1.28 0.30 -7.54
C PHE A 92 0.03 -0.02 -8.37
N VAL A 93 -0.38 -1.29 -8.39
CA VAL A 93 -1.64 -1.68 -9.02
C VAL A 93 -2.70 -1.67 -7.93
N CYS A 94 -3.54 -0.64 -7.95
CA CYS A 94 -4.59 -0.50 -6.96
C CYS A 94 -5.76 -1.39 -7.33
N GLU A 95 -6.23 -2.19 -6.36
CA GLU A 95 -7.37 -3.08 -6.56
C GLU A 95 -8.60 -2.58 -5.82
N TYR A 96 -8.41 -1.86 -4.72
CA TYR A 96 -9.51 -1.40 -3.90
C TYR A 96 -9.16 -0.09 -3.21
N ILE A 97 -10.13 0.82 -3.16
CA ILE A 97 -10.05 2.09 -2.43
C ILE A 97 -11.19 2.09 -1.43
N LEU A 98 -10.92 2.35 -0.15
CA LEU A 98 -11.99 2.50 0.83
C LEU A 98 -12.86 3.69 0.42
N PRO A 99 -14.20 3.52 0.36
CA PRO A 99 -15.06 4.53 -0.26
C PRO A 99 -15.20 5.82 0.54
N LYS A 100 -14.84 5.83 1.81
CA LYS A 100 -14.90 7.03 2.65
C LYS A 100 -13.52 7.60 2.85
N PRO A 101 -13.28 8.87 2.45
CA PRO A 101 -12.04 9.53 2.80
C PRO A 101 -12.00 9.85 4.29
N MET A 102 -10.80 9.85 4.85
CA MET A 102 -10.60 10.27 6.23
C MET A 102 -10.37 11.78 6.28
N GLU A 103 -11.28 12.50 6.92
CA GLU A 103 -11.14 13.95 7.09
C GLU A 103 -10.10 14.28 8.16
N LYS A 104 -10.02 13.46 9.19
CA LYS A 104 -9.05 13.62 10.27
C LYS A 104 -8.20 12.35 10.35
N PHE A 105 -6.90 12.52 10.16
CA PHE A 105 -5.97 11.41 10.20
C PHE A 105 -4.81 11.76 11.13
N ASP A 106 -4.69 11.01 12.23
CA ASP A 106 -3.59 11.16 13.17
C ASP A 106 -2.51 10.14 12.83
N ARG A 107 -1.46 10.62 12.17
CA ARG A 107 -0.35 9.77 11.73
C ARG A 107 0.36 9.08 12.90
N LEU A 108 0.56 9.80 14.01
CA LEU A 108 1.29 9.23 15.15
C LEU A 108 0.53 8.07 15.77
N GLU A 109 -0.77 8.22 15.95
CA GLU A 109 -1.61 7.14 16.49
C GLU A 109 -1.67 5.95 15.53
N TYR A 110 -1.82 6.23 14.24
CA TYR A 110 -1.86 5.17 13.24
C TYR A 110 -0.51 4.46 13.13
N GLN A 111 0.61 5.19 13.24
CA GLN A 111 1.95 4.61 13.21
C GLN A 111 2.15 3.64 14.38
N LYS A 112 1.66 3.99 15.57
CA LYS A 112 1.71 3.09 16.73
C LYS A 112 0.91 1.81 16.47
N TYR A 113 -0.27 1.95 15.90
CA TYR A 113 -1.11 0.79 15.56
C TYR A 113 -0.41 -0.13 14.55
N ILE A 114 0.17 0.44 13.51
CA ILE A 114 0.87 -0.33 12.46
C ILE A 114 2.10 -1.05 13.03
N THR A 115 2.88 -0.38 13.87
CA THR A 115 4.04 -0.98 14.51
C THR A 115 3.62 -2.17 15.38
N PHE A 116 2.57 -2.00 16.17
CA PHE A 116 2.03 -3.06 17.02
C PHE A 116 1.55 -4.25 16.19
N LYS A 117 0.83 -3.97 15.10
CA LYS A 117 0.32 -5.01 14.20
C LYS A 117 1.44 -5.79 13.54
N ARG A 118 2.50 -5.12 13.09
CA ARG A 118 3.69 -5.75 12.49
C ARG A 118 4.37 -6.69 13.50
N ASP A 119 4.51 -6.26 14.75
CA ASP A 119 5.12 -7.08 15.81
C ASP A 119 4.30 -8.35 16.07
N ILE A 120 2.98 -8.24 16.14
CA ILE A 120 2.11 -9.38 16.38
C ILE A 120 2.21 -10.38 15.23
N ILE A 121 2.17 -9.90 13.99
CA ILE A 121 2.27 -10.76 12.80
C ILE A 121 3.59 -11.51 12.81
N GLU A 122 4.69 -10.83 13.12
CA GLU A 122 6.01 -11.46 13.15
C GLU A 122 6.10 -12.52 14.25
N LYS A 123 5.59 -12.22 15.45
CA LYS A 123 5.54 -13.19 16.55
C LYS A 123 4.70 -14.41 16.19
N CYS A 124 3.57 -14.22 15.55
CA CYS A 124 2.72 -15.33 15.10
C CYS A 124 3.45 -16.21 14.07
N LYS A 125 4.20 -15.62 13.15
CA LYS A 125 5.00 -16.38 12.20
C LYS A 125 6.06 -17.22 12.89
N LYS A 126 6.78 -16.65 13.87
CA LYS A 126 7.79 -17.38 14.63
C LYS A 126 7.20 -18.53 15.42
N MET A 127 6.06 -18.33 16.04
CA MET A 127 5.38 -19.39 16.78
C MET A 127 4.95 -20.52 15.84
N LYS A 128 4.44 -20.19 14.65
CA LYS A 128 4.05 -21.19 13.65
C LYS A 128 5.25 -22.00 13.17
N GLU A 129 6.38 -21.34 12.90
CA GLU A 129 7.61 -22.00 12.49
C GLU A 129 8.13 -22.96 13.57
N GLN A 130 8.11 -22.53 14.84
CA GLN A 130 8.51 -23.38 15.96
C GLN A 130 7.58 -24.59 16.10
N SER A 131 6.29 -24.41 15.92
CA SER A 131 5.33 -25.50 15.97
C SER A 131 5.58 -26.53 14.87
N GLU A 132 5.93 -26.08 13.67
CA GLU A 132 6.29 -26.98 12.54
C GLU A 132 7.59 -27.74 12.80
N ILE A 133 8.56 -27.14 13.48
CA ILE A 133 9.83 -27.79 13.81
C ILE A 133 9.66 -28.85 14.90
N ILE A 134 8.77 -28.63 15.86
CA ILE A 134 8.54 -29.54 16.97
C ILE A 134 7.73 -30.76 16.55
N ASN A 135 6.91 -30.64 15.53
CA ASN A 135 6.14 -31.72 14.96
C ASN A 135 6.91 -32.49 13.87
#